data_d60915381b1b21ec1b687ef83725e616
#
_entry.id   d60915381b1b21ec1b687ef83725e616
#
_cell.length_a   1.000
_cell.length_b   1.000
_cell.length_c   1.000
_cell.angle_alpha   90.00
_cell.angle_beta   90.00
_cell.angle_gamma   90.00
#
_symmetry.space_group_name_H-M   'P 1'
#
loop_
_entity.id
_entity.type
_entity.pdbx_description
1 polymer ?
#
loop_
_entity_poly.entity_id
_entity_poly.type
_entity_poly.pdbx_seq_one_letter_code
_entity_poly.pdbx_strand_id
1 'polypeptide(L)'
;MTFEAKGLTKNFADKQVLQGISLQTQGGKALGLLGRNGAGKTTTIRIIMGVFPADSGEILIDGQPIRRERINFGYLPEERGLYPKKIISEQLLYLAELRGSSKKAALSAMDHWLQRLEMGAYKNKKLDTLSKGNQQKIQLVATLISNPDFVILDEPFSGLDPVNAMLLKDVVHELIDDGKIV
;
A
#
# COMPACT_ATOMS: atom_id res chain seq x y z
N MET A 1 12.24 -12.39 3.71
CA MET A 1 11.04 -12.19 4.56
C MET A 1 9.91 -13.06 4.01
N THR A 2 9.32 -13.91 4.85
CA THR A 2 8.15 -14.73 4.50
C THR A 2 6.98 -14.27 5.33
N PHE A 3 5.83 -14.07 4.71
CA PHE A 3 4.58 -13.68 5.37
C PHE A 3 3.60 -14.85 5.39
N GLU A 4 2.97 -15.11 6.52
CA GLU A 4 1.93 -16.11 6.69
C GLU A 4 0.79 -15.54 7.53
N ALA A 5 -0.44 -15.75 7.10
CA ALA A 5 -1.64 -15.56 7.89
C ALA A 5 -2.34 -16.91 7.97
N LYS A 6 -2.69 -17.39 9.17
CA LYS A 6 -3.24 -18.73 9.40
C LYS A 6 -4.59 -18.65 10.09
N GLY A 7 -5.62 -19.17 9.44
CA GLY A 7 -6.94 -19.35 10.02
C GLY A 7 -7.60 -18.06 10.54
N LEU A 8 -7.40 -16.93 9.87
CA LEU A 8 -7.96 -15.66 10.31
C LEU A 8 -9.49 -15.68 10.28
N THR A 9 -10.12 -15.40 11.41
CA THR A 9 -11.56 -15.20 11.49
C THR A 9 -11.89 -13.79 11.94
N LYS A 10 -13.04 -13.27 11.51
CA LYS A 10 -13.56 -11.97 11.96
C LYS A 10 -15.06 -11.90 11.86
N ASN A 11 -15.67 -11.49 12.97
CA ASN A 11 -17.09 -11.21 13.04
C ASN A 11 -17.30 -9.69 13.30
N PHE A 12 -18.33 -9.12 12.72
CA PHE A 12 -18.85 -7.78 13.04
C PHE A 12 -20.32 -7.93 13.36
N ALA A 13 -20.67 -7.69 14.60
CA ALA A 13 -21.99 -8.03 15.15
C ALA A 13 -22.39 -9.46 14.79
N ASP A 14 -23.49 -9.66 14.10
CA ASP A 14 -24.02 -10.99 13.73
C ASP A 14 -23.48 -11.52 12.40
N LYS A 15 -22.54 -10.78 11.74
CA LYS A 15 -22.00 -11.19 10.43
C LYS A 15 -20.59 -11.70 10.55
N GLN A 16 -20.39 -12.97 10.21
CA GLN A 16 -19.04 -13.51 10.01
C GLN A 16 -18.50 -13.07 8.66
N VAL A 17 -17.44 -12.27 8.68
CA VAL A 17 -16.81 -11.69 7.48
C VAL A 17 -15.61 -12.53 7.02
N LEU A 18 -14.81 -13.03 7.97
CA LEU A 18 -13.71 -13.95 7.67
C LEU A 18 -13.99 -15.32 8.33
N GLN A 19 -13.82 -16.38 7.56
CA GLN A 19 -14.17 -17.75 7.93
C GLN A 19 -12.95 -18.68 7.94
N GLY A 20 -11.83 -18.24 8.51
CA GLY A 20 -10.60 -19.04 8.58
C GLY A 20 -9.69 -18.86 7.36
N ILE A 21 -9.49 -17.62 6.91
CA ILE A 21 -8.62 -17.30 5.76
C ILE A 21 -7.16 -17.59 6.11
N SER A 22 -6.48 -18.33 5.21
CA SER A 22 -5.04 -18.55 5.28
C SER A 22 -4.37 -18.08 4.00
N LEU A 23 -3.25 -17.34 4.17
CA LEU A 23 -2.49 -16.71 3.09
C LEU A 23 -1.01 -16.89 3.35
N GLN A 24 -0.22 -17.05 2.29
CA GLN A 24 1.23 -17.12 2.39
C GLN A 24 1.88 -16.45 1.19
N THR A 25 2.93 -15.66 1.43
CA THR A 25 3.77 -15.09 0.39
C THR A 25 5.20 -14.85 0.92
N GLN A 26 6.10 -14.42 0.06
CA GLN A 26 7.49 -14.12 0.44
C GLN A 26 8.03 -12.94 -0.38
N GLY A 27 9.16 -12.40 0.05
CA GLY A 27 9.87 -11.35 -0.68
C GLY A 27 10.13 -11.75 -2.14
N GLY A 28 9.97 -10.80 -3.05
CA GLY A 28 10.05 -11.04 -4.49
C GLY A 28 8.80 -11.69 -5.07
N LYS A 29 7.66 -11.62 -4.37
CA LYS A 29 6.37 -12.14 -4.87
C LYS A 29 5.21 -11.20 -4.58
N ALA A 30 4.24 -11.21 -5.49
CA ALA A 30 2.93 -10.61 -5.27
C ALA A 30 1.89 -11.68 -4.90
N LEU A 31 0.99 -11.35 -3.97
CA LEU A 31 -0.15 -12.15 -3.59
C LEU A 31 -1.45 -11.44 -3.96
N GLY A 32 -2.20 -11.98 -4.91
CA GLY A 32 -3.50 -11.42 -5.30
C GLY A 32 -4.65 -11.91 -4.42
N LEU A 33 -5.34 -10.98 -3.75
CA LEU A 33 -6.60 -11.27 -3.05
C LEU A 33 -7.78 -11.06 -4.01
N LEU A 34 -8.35 -12.15 -4.51
CA LEU A 34 -9.48 -12.12 -5.43
C LEU A 34 -10.79 -12.45 -4.69
N GLY A 35 -11.85 -11.76 -5.05
CA GLY A 35 -13.17 -12.01 -4.47
C GLY A 35 -14.17 -10.88 -4.77
N ARG A 36 -15.46 -11.19 -4.61
CA ARG A 36 -16.56 -10.23 -4.79
C ARG A 36 -16.49 -9.12 -3.74
N ASN A 37 -17.19 -8.01 -3.99
CA ASN A 37 -17.33 -6.96 -2.97
C ASN A 37 -18.01 -7.55 -1.72
N GLY A 38 -17.46 -7.22 -0.55
CA GLY A 38 -17.90 -7.79 0.72
C GLY A 38 -17.32 -9.16 1.08
N ALA A 39 -16.43 -9.75 0.26
CA ALA A 39 -15.78 -11.03 0.55
C ALA A 39 -14.70 -10.97 1.66
N GLY A 40 -14.47 -9.81 2.28
CA GLY A 40 -13.51 -9.65 3.37
C GLY A 40 -12.10 -9.22 2.96
N LYS A 41 -11.85 -8.87 1.69
CA LYS A 41 -10.52 -8.42 1.20
C LYS A 41 -9.95 -7.27 2.05
N THR A 42 -10.66 -6.15 2.13
CA THR A 42 -10.25 -4.98 2.91
C THR A 42 -10.19 -5.28 4.41
N THR A 43 -11.06 -6.16 4.94
CA THR A 43 -10.99 -6.63 6.32
C THR A 43 -9.71 -7.38 6.60
N THR A 44 -9.32 -8.29 5.70
CA THR A 44 -8.04 -9.03 5.78
C THR A 44 -6.84 -8.08 5.76
N ILE A 45 -6.83 -7.13 4.82
CA ILE A 45 -5.79 -6.08 4.73
C ILE A 45 -5.68 -5.29 6.05
N ARG A 46 -6.80 -4.83 6.60
CA ARG A 46 -6.83 -4.06 7.86
C ARG A 46 -6.35 -4.87 9.05
N ILE A 47 -6.62 -6.17 9.10
CA ILE A 47 -6.08 -7.08 10.14
C ILE A 47 -4.57 -7.22 9.97
N ILE A 48 -4.06 -7.43 8.76
CA ILE A 48 -2.62 -7.51 8.48
C ILE A 48 -1.92 -6.24 8.95
N MET A 49 -2.46 -5.08 8.63
CA MET A 49 -1.93 -3.78 9.03
C MET A 49 -2.11 -3.47 10.53
N GLY A 50 -2.90 -4.25 11.27
CA GLY A 50 -3.16 -4.03 12.69
C GLY A 50 -4.12 -2.91 13.03
N VAL A 51 -4.98 -2.52 12.08
CA VAL A 51 -6.05 -1.53 12.33
C VAL A 51 -7.02 -2.05 13.38
N PHE A 52 -7.31 -3.34 13.35
CA PHE A 52 -8.02 -4.07 14.39
C PHE A 52 -7.58 -5.55 14.42
N PRO A 53 -7.74 -6.27 15.55
CA PRO A 53 -7.35 -7.68 15.64
C PRO A 53 -8.32 -8.60 14.91
N ALA A 54 -7.82 -9.76 14.48
CA ALA A 54 -8.65 -10.92 14.15
C ALA A 54 -9.31 -11.47 15.44
N ASP A 55 -10.42 -12.20 15.31
CA ASP A 55 -11.05 -12.87 16.44
C ASP A 55 -10.32 -14.18 16.76
N SER A 56 -9.77 -14.85 15.74
CA SER A 56 -8.85 -15.99 15.88
C SER A 56 -7.88 -16.07 14.70
N GLY A 57 -6.92 -16.97 14.80
CA GLY A 57 -5.84 -17.12 13.84
C GLY A 57 -4.61 -16.32 14.22
N GLU A 58 -3.57 -16.43 13.41
CA GLU A 58 -2.28 -15.78 13.68
C GLU A 58 -1.67 -15.19 12.40
N ILE A 59 -0.82 -14.19 12.56
CA ILE A 59 -0.02 -13.62 11.47
C ILE A 59 1.44 -13.73 11.87
N LEU A 60 2.25 -14.30 10.98
CA LEU A 60 3.65 -14.58 11.18
C LEU A 60 4.51 -13.88 10.10
N ILE A 61 5.69 -13.44 10.50
CA ILE A 61 6.80 -13.04 9.63
C ILE A 61 8.00 -13.92 9.99
N ASP A 62 8.53 -14.64 8.99
CA ASP A 62 9.64 -15.59 9.15
C ASP A 62 9.37 -16.59 10.30
N GLY A 63 8.13 -17.10 10.40
CA GLY A 63 7.68 -18.04 11.41
C GLY A 63 7.48 -17.46 12.82
N GLN A 64 7.65 -16.16 13.02
CA GLN A 64 7.45 -15.49 14.30
C GLN A 64 6.22 -14.59 14.28
N PRO A 65 5.50 -14.42 15.41
CA PRO A 65 4.38 -13.50 15.48
C PRO A 65 4.74 -12.11 14.98
N ILE A 66 3.88 -11.53 14.16
CA ILE A 66 4.13 -10.24 13.52
C ILE A 66 4.38 -9.13 14.54
N ARG A 67 5.47 -8.40 14.36
CA ARG A 67 5.79 -7.16 15.08
C ARG A 67 5.70 -6.01 14.07
N ARG A 68 4.51 -5.40 13.99
CA ARG A 68 4.20 -4.38 12.96
C ARG A 68 5.08 -3.15 13.04
N GLU A 69 5.55 -2.80 14.23
CA GLU A 69 6.50 -1.70 14.48
C GLU A 69 7.88 -1.92 13.84
N ARG A 70 8.17 -3.16 13.42
CA ARG A 70 9.43 -3.53 12.75
C ARG A 70 9.30 -3.69 11.24
N ILE A 71 8.10 -3.50 10.71
CA ILE A 71 7.81 -3.69 9.27
C ILE A 71 7.44 -2.34 8.69
N ASN A 72 8.16 -1.94 7.65
CA ASN A 72 7.80 -0.75 6.90
C ASN A 72 6.71 -1.10 5.88
N PHE A 73 5.45 -0.81 6.24
CA PHE A 73 4.30 -1.02 5.36
C PHE A 73 4.08 0.17 4.44
N GLY A 74 3.89 -0.10 3.15
CA GLY A 74 3.27 0.80 2.20
C GLY A 74 1.83 0.39 1.95
N TYR A 75 0.87 1.29 2.14
CA TYR A 75 -0.54 1.00 1.87
C TYR A 75 -1.14 2.03 0.92
N LEU A 76 -1.63 1.53 -0.20
CA LEU A 76 -2.45 2.29 -1.14
C LEU A 76 -3.91 1.91 -0.90
N PRO A 77 -4.71 2.75 -0.25
CA PRO A 77 -6.13 2.49 -0.01
C PRO A 77 -6.96 2.70 -1.29
N GLU A 78 -8.11 2.04 -1.37
CA GLU A 78 -9.12 2.27 -2.41
C GLU A 78 -9.59 3.74 -2.40
N GLU A 79 -9.84 4.29 -1.20
CA GLU A 79 -10.21 5.69 -1.04
C GLU A 79 -8.97 6.60 -0.95
N ARG A 80 -9.12 7.85 -1.41
CA ARG A 80 -8.01 8.80 -1.43
C ARG A 80 -7.67 9.29 -0.03
N GLY A 81 -6.42 9.07 0.38
CA GLY A 81 -5.91 9.44 1.70
C GLY A 81 -5.11 10.74 1.75
N LEU A 82 -4.88 11.41 0.62
CA LEU A 82 -4.09 12.64 0.55
C LEU A 82 -4.96 13.89 0.68
N TYR A 83 -4.35 14.99 1.11
CA TYR A 83 -5.02 16.29 1.32
C TYR A 83 -5.20 17.05 0.00
N PRO A 84 -6.44 17.24 -0.51
CA PRO A 84 -6.67 17.79 -1.85
C PRO A 84 -6.09 19.20 -2.04
N LYS A 85 -6.22 20.07 -1.05
CA LYS A 85 -5.81 21.50 -1.11
C LYS A 85 -4.34 21.76 -0.75
N LYS A 86 -3.58 20.70 -0.43
CA LYS A 86 -2.14 20.84 -0.08
C LYS A 86 -1.25 20.63 -1.31
N ILE A 87 -0.08 21.27 -1.27
CA ILE A 87 0.97 21.10 -2.27
C ILE A 87 1.50 19.66 -2.20
N ILE A 88 1.72 19.05 -3.36
CA ILE A 88 2.11 17.63 -3.47
C ILE A 88 3.43 17.38 -2.76
N SER A 89 4.48 18.19 -3.02
CA SER A 89 5.79 17.99 -2.39
C SER A 89 5.73 18.13 -0.87
N GLU A 90 4.96 19.08 -0.34
CA GLU A 90 4.84 19.30 1.10
C GLU A 90 4.25 18.09 1.81
N GLN A 91 3.13 17.56 1.29
CA GLN A 91 2.48 16.42 1.92
C GLN A 91 3.27 15.11 1.74
N LEU A 92 3.95 14.91 0.62
CA LEU A 92 4.81 13.75 0.40
C LEU A 92 5.99 13.72 1.37
N LEU A 93 6.68 14.85 1.54
CA LEU A 93 7.78 14.97 2.51
C LEU A 93 7.28 14.75 3.93
N TYR A 94 6.19 15.40 4.31
CA TYR A 94 5.58 15.20 5.63
C TYR A 94 5.27 13.73 5.93
N LEU A 95 4.65 13.01 4.98
CA LEU A 95 4.34 11.60 5.16
C LEU A 95 5.58 10.70 5.24
N ALA A 96 6.64 11.02 4.49
CA ALA A 96 7.90 10.29 4.57
C ALA A 96 8.60 10.52 5.93
N GLU A 97 8.62 11.76 6.41
CA GLU A 97 9.21 12.10 7.72
C GLU A 97 8.43 11.45 8.88
N LEU A 98 7.09 11.42 8.83
CA LEU A 98 6.26 10.69 9.80
C LEU A 98 6.59 9.20 9.88
N ARG A 99 7.07 8.61 8.78
CA ARG A 99 7.51 7.20 8.72
C ARG A 99 8.99 7.03 9.05
N GLY A 100 9.65 8.06 9.58
CA GLY A 100 11.03 8.02 10.03
C GLY A 100 12.09 8.24 8.95
N SER A 101 11.71 8.61 7.72
CA SER A 101 12.68 8.95 6.67
C SER A 101 13.39 10.26 7.01
N SER A 102 14.72 10.32 6.81
CA SER A 102 15.41 11.60 6.87
C SER A 102 14.96 12.49 5.71
N LYS A 103 14.99 13.81 5.92
CA LYS A 103 14.61 14.79 4.88
C LYS A 103 15.36 14.59 3.56
N LYS A 104 16.66 14.25 3.63
CA LYS A 104 17.49 13.98 2.44
C LYS A 104 16.99 12.73 1.70
N ALA A 105 16.72 11.65 2.42
CA ALA A 105 16.19 10.41 1.83
C ALA A 105 14.80 10.63 1.24
N ALA A 106 13.91 11.34 1.96
CA ALA A 106 12.57 11.68 1.50
C ALA A 106 12.57 12.51 0.21
N LEU A 107 13.44 13.52 0.11
CA LEU A 107 13.61 14.33 -1.11
C LEU A 107 14.07 13.47 -2.29
N SER A 108 15.08 12.64 -2.10
CA SER A 108 15.59 11.75 -3.15
C SER A 108 14.54 10.74 -3.62
N ALA A 109 13.83 10.11 -2.69
CA ALA A 109 12.78 9.16 -3.02
C ALA A 109 11.59 9.84 -3.72
N MET A 110 11.21 11.04 -3.26
CA MET A 110 10.15 11.83 -3.90
C MET A 110 10.50 12.15 -5.35
N ASP A 111 11.71 12.63 -5.61
CA ASP A 111 12.14 13.02 -6.96
C ASP A 111 12.22 11.77 -7.86
N HIS A 112 12.74 10.65 -7.37
CA HIS A 112 12.75 9.38 -8.08
C HIS A 112 11.35 8.93 -8.49
N TRP A 113 10.42 8.81 -7.54
CA TRP A 113 9.07 8.31 -7.83
C TRP A 113 8.23 9.28 -8.65
N LEU A 114 8.36 10.61 -8.44
CA LEU A 114 7.70 11.60 -9.29
C LEU A 114 8.20 11.54 -10.73
N GLN A 115 9.50 11.34 -10.95
CA GLN A 115 10.05 11.16 -12.29
C GLN A 115 9.58 9.85 -12.91
N ARG A 116 9.66 8.73 -12.16
CA ARG A 116 9.26 7.39 -12.62
C ARG A 116 7.81 7.33 -13.07
N LEU A 117 6.92 8.07 -12.38
CA LEU A 117 5.49 8.14 -12.68
C LEU A 117 5.10 9.33 -13.57
N GLU A 118 6.07 10.05 -14.14
CA GLU A 118 5.87 11.21 -15.03
C GLU A 118 5.11 12.36 -14.35
N MET A 119 5.29 12.52 -13.04
CA MET A 119 4.60 13.51 -12.21
C MET A 119 5.48 14.71 -11.78
N GLY A 120 6.73 14.79 -12.26
CA GLY A 120 7.68 15.84 -11.85
C GLY A 120 7.17 17.28 -12.03
N ALA A 121 6.46 17.55 -13.15
CA ALA A 121 5.89 18.87 -13.43
C ALA A 121 4.77 19.29 -12.45
N TYR A 122 4.24 18.36 -11.66
CA TYR A 122 3.15 18.61 -10.70
C TYR A 122 3.63 18.75 -9.26
N LYS A 123 4.92 18.58 -8.99
CA LYS A 123 5.55 18.59 -7.65
C LYS A 123 5.08 19.76 -6.77
N ASN A 124 4.96 20.96 -7.34
CA ASN A 124 4.60 22.18 -6.61
C ASN A 124 3.14 22.61 -6.83
N LYS A 125 2.30 21.72 -7.37
CA LYS A 125 0.86 21.96 -7.54
C LYS A 125 0.05 21.40 -6.39
N LYS A 126 -1.18 21.91 -6.22
CA LYS A 126 -2.15 21.33 -5.30
C LYS A 126 -2.71 20.03 -5.89
N LEU A 127 -3.01 19.05 -5.04
CA LEU A 127 -3.48 17.75 -5.48
C LEU A 127 -4.82 17.82 -6.22
N ASP A 128 -5.75 18.69 -5.79
CA ASP A 128 -7.08 18.83 -6.39
C ASP A 128 -7.07 19.42 -7.81
N THR A 129 -5.95 19.99 -8.26
CA THR A 129 -5.78 20.48 -9.64
C THR A 129 -5.48 19.37 -10.63
N LEU A 130 -5.24 18.15 -10.18
CA LEU A 130 -4.88 16.99 -10.99
C LEU A 130 -6.11 16.16 -11.39
N SER A 131 -6.02 15.49 -12.56
CA SER A 131 -6.98 14.46 -12.93
C SER A 131 -7.01 13.31 -11.90
N LYS A 132 -8.09 12.54 -11.87
CA LYS A 132 -8.23 11.38 -10.98
C LYS A 132 -7.08 10.39 -11.09
N GLY A 133 -6.65 10.05 -12.32
CA GLY A 133 -5.52 9.15 -12.55
C GLY A 133 -4.20 9.71 -12.03
N ASN A 134 -3.94 11.01 -12.24
CA ASN A 134 -2.73 11.66 -11.71
C ASN A 134 -2.75 11.75 -10.18
N GLN A 135 -3.91 11.98 -9.55
CA GLN A 135 -4.04 11.91 -8.08
C GLN A 135 -3.70 10.52 -7.56
N GLN A 136 -4.09 9.45 -8.27
CA GLN A 136 -3.76 8.08 -7.90
C GLN A 136 -2.25 7.79 -8.04
N LYS A 137 -1.57 8.33 -9.08
CA LYS A 137 -0.11 8.27 -9.18
C LYS A 137 0.56 8.94 -7.98
N ILE A 138 0.11 10.11 -7.56
CA ILE A 138 0.66 10.79 -6.36
C ILE A 138 0.41 9.98 -5.10
N GLN A 139 -0.73 9.32 -4.98
CA GLN A 139 -1.02 8.43 -3.85
C GLN A 139 -0.10 7.20 -3.84
N LEU A 140 0.23 6.65 -5.02
CA LEU A 140 1.23 5.61 -5.15
C LEU A 140 2.63 6.11 -4.73
N VAL A 141 3.04 7.33 -5.13
CA VAL A 141 4.29 7.94 -4.63
C VAL A 141 4.29 8.00 -3.11
N ALA A 142 3.20 8.48 -2.50
CA ALA A 142 3.08 8.55 -1.03
C ALA A 142 3.17 7.17 -0.35
N THR A 143 2.73 6.12 -1.02
CA THR A 143 2.83 4.74 -0.55
C THR A 143 4.27 4.24 -0.57
N LEU A 144 5.04 4.58 -1.61
CA LEU A 144 6.37 4.04 -1.88
C LEU A 144 7.52 4.90 -1.36
N ILE A 145 7.27 6.17 -1.03
CA ILE A 145 8.30 7.16 -0.69
C ILE A 145 9.19 6.77 0.50
N SER A 146 8.68 5.98 1.44
CA SER A 146 9.43 5.48 2.60
C SER A 146 10.14 4.15 2.34
N ASN A 147 10.23 3.71 1.08
CA ASN A 147 10.83 2.44 0.67
C ASN A 147 10.30 1.24 1.49
N PRO A 148 9.00 0.95 1.44
CA PRO A 148 8.40 -0.13 2.23
C PRO A 148 8.94 -1.51 1.86
N ASP A 149 8.96 -2.42 2.86
CA ASP A 149 9.31 -3.84 2.66
C ASP A 149 8.09 -4.66 2.24
N PHE A 150 6.92 -4.24 2.73
CA PHE A 150 5.63 -4.85 2.47
C PHE A 150 4.68 -3.80 1.88
N VAL A 151 4.27 -3.99 0.63
CA VAL A 151 3.38 -3.08 -0.10
C VAL A 151 2.01 -3.72 -0.22
N ILE A 152 0.99 -3.02 0.20
CA ILE A 152 -0.42 -3.44 0.08
C ILE A 152 -1.14 -2.46 -0.83
N LEU A 153 -1.76 -2.98 -1.87
CA LEU A 153 -2.49 -2.20 -2.87
C LEU A 153 -3.95 -2.66 -2.87
N ASP A 154 -4.86 -1.80 -2.38
CA ASP A 154 -6.30 -2.09 -2.31
C ASP A 154 -7.00 -1.51 -3.55
N GLU A 155 -7.49 -2.38 -4.43
CA GLU A 155 -8.13 -2.01 -5.71
C GLU A 155 -7.29 -1.05 -6.60
N PRO A 156 -5.98 -1.29 -6.79
CA PRO A 156 -5.06 -0.30 -7.34
C PRO A 156 -5.31 0.05 -8.81
N PHE A 157 -6.02 -0.80 -9.55
CA PHE A 157 -6.35 -0.59 -10.97
C PHE A 157 -7.72 0.08 -11.18
N SER A 158 -8.49 0.28 -10.11
CA SER A 158 -9.85 0.83 -10.20
C SER A 158 -9.84 2.25 -10.77
N GLY A 159 -10.57 2.47 -11.87
CA GLY A 159 -10.70 3.78 -12.49
C GLY A 159 -9.46 4.31 -13.21
N LEU A 160 -8.44 3.47 -13.45
CA LEU A 160 -7.30 3.81 -14.30
C LEU A 160 -7.62 3.58 -15.79
N ASP A 161 -7.13 4.46 -16.63
CA ASP A 161 -7.04 4.20 -18.06
C ASP A 161 -5.95 3.15 -18.37
N PRO A 162 -5.95 2.54 -19.57
CA PRO A 162 -5.01 1.47 -19.90
C PRO A 162 -3.52 1.85 -19.76
N VAL A 163 -3.15 3.10 -20.06
CA VAL A 163 -1.75 3.57 -19.98
C VAL A 163 -1.30 3.63 -18.52
N ASN A 164 -2.13 4.21 -17.65
CA ASN A 164 -1.83 4.29 -16.23
C ASN A 164 -1.86 2.90 -15.55
N ALA A 165 -2.73 1.99 -16.01
CA ALA A 165 -2.76 0.62 -15.53
C ALA A 165 -1.47 -0.15 -15.90
N MET A 166 -0.94 0.04 -17.12
CA MET A 166 0.36 -0.54 -17.52
C MET A 166 1.49 0.02 -16.67
N LEU A 167 1.55 1.33 -16.47
CA LEU A 167 2.57 1.97 -15.64
C LEU A 167 2.55 1.43 -14.20
N LEU A 168 1.37 1.26 -13.61
CA LEU A 168 1.24 0.66 -12.28
C LEU A 168 1.71 -0.80 -12.26
N LYS A 169 1.38 -1.58 -13.30
CA LYS A 169 1.88 -2.95 -13.44
C LYS A 169 3.40 -3.01 -13.46
N ASP A 170 4.05 -2.11 -14.22
CA ASP A 170 5.50 -2.04 -14.28
C ASP A 170 6.11 -1.71 -12.91
N VAL A 171 5.51 -0.77 -12.16
CA VAL A 171 5.94 -0.47 -10.79
C VAL A 171 5.80 -1.69 -9.87
N VAL A 172 4.71 -2.45 -9.99
CA VAL A 172 4.54 -3.70 -9.21
C VAL A 172 5.63 -4.70 -9.54
N HIS A 173 6.01 -4.85 -10.82
CA HIS A 173 7.13 -5.72 -11.21
C HIS A 173 8.46 -5.24 -10.62
N GLU A 174 8.75 -3.93 -10.68
CA GLU A 174 9.95 -3.35 -10.06
C GLU A 174 10.02 -3.67 -8.55
N LEU A 175 8.90 -3.52 -7.83
CA LEU A 175 8.84 -3.83 -6.41
C LEU A 175 9.11 -5.32 -6.13
N ILE A 176 8.61 -6.22 -6.98
CA ILE A 176 8.85 -7.66 -6.89
C ILE A 176 10.33 -7.96 -7.14
N ASP A 177 10.91 -7.38 -8.19
CA ASP A 177 12.32 -7.56 -8.55
C ASP A 177 13.26 -7.03 -7.46
N ASP A 178 12.86 -5.96 -6.75
CA ASP A 178 13.53 -5.42 -5.57
C ASP A 178 13.36 -6.28 -4.30
N GLY A 179 12.71 -7.44 -4.42
CA GLY A 179 12.52 -8.38 -3.30
C GLY A 179 11.43 -7.98 -2.30
N LYS A 180 10.58 -7.01 -2.64
CA LYS A 180 9.45 -6.61 -1.77
C LYS A 180 8.38 -7.69 -1.75
N ILE A 181 7.52 -7.68 -0.71
CA ILE A 181 6.23 -8.38 -0.72
C ILE A 181 5.18 -7.39 -1.25
N VAL A 182 4.39 -7.83 -2.22
CA VAL A 182 3.31 -7.01 -2.78
C VAL A 182 1.98 -7.75 -2.66
#